data_267b8dc9ba9b445a9887694404a8fd2e
#
_entry.id   267b8dc9ba9b445a9887694404a8fd2e
#
_cell.length_a   1.000
_cell.length_b   1.000
_cell.length_c   1.000
_cell.angle_alpha   90.00
_cell.angle_beta   90.00
_cell.angle_gamma   90.00
#
_symmetry.space_group_name_H-M   'P 1'
#
loop_
_entity.id
_entity.type
_entity.pdbx_description
1 polymer ?
#
loop_
_entity_poly.entity_id
_entity_poly.type
_entity_poly.pdbx_seq_one_letter_code
_entity_poly.pdbx_strand_id
1 'polypeptide(L)'
;PAALVREALANRPDRAAIQARLGAAEARARIARADRLPQASLSAGYSYANPNRRILPWSEEWRETWDATVGLSFRVFDGGRTSAAVEQSSAQAEAARLNLEDLDRRIEFEVTRRLLDLRTASAAVDVAETSLGSARENRRVASDRYRAGLIPSSELLDSEVALLRTGLERTEALALQRLARAALHRAL
;
A
#
# COMPACT_ATOMS: atom_id res chain seq x y z
N PRO A 1 16.92 1.42 -9.66
CA PRO A 1 15.50 1.09 -9.45
C PRO A 1 15.32 -0.01 -8.40
N ALA A 2 16.06 -1.12 -8.48
CA ALA A 2 15.86 -2.27 -7.57
C ALA A 2 15.98 -1.95 -6.06
N ALA A 3 16.81 -1.00 -5.65
CA ALA A 3 16.90 -0.58 -4.25
C ALA A 3 15.64 0.14 -3.77
N LEU A 4 15.12 1.07 -4.58
CA LEU A 4 13.88 1.81 -4.28
C LEU A 4 12.66 0.89 -4.24
N VAL A 5 12.58 -0.09 -5.15
CA VAL A 5 11.50 -1.10 -5.14
C VAL A 5 11.53 -1.91 -3.85
N ARG A 6 12.72 -2.36 -3.40
CA ARG A 6 12.85 -3.08 -2.12
C ARG A 6 12.45 -2.23 -0.92
N GLU A 7 12.81 -0.95 -0.94
CA GLU A 7 12.42 0.00 0.11
C GLU A 7 10.90 0.17 0.16
N ALA A 8 10.25 0.37 -0.98
CA ALA A 8 8.79 0.46 -1.08
C ALA A 8 8.10 -0.82 -0.58
N LEU A 9 8.55 -2.01 -1.03
CA LEU A 9 7.99 -3.29 -0.60
C LEU A 9 8.16 -3.54 0.92
N ALA A 10 9.20 -2.96 1.55
CA ALA A 10 9.41 -3.09 2.98
C ALA A 10 8.56 -2.12 3.82
N ASN A 11 8.32 -0.92 3.33
CA ASN A 11 7.77 0.17 4.14
C ASN A 11 6.28 0.48 3.87
N ARG A 12 5.73 0.04 2.75
CA ARG A 12 4.35 0.40 2.37
C ARG A 12 3.29 -0.21 3.29
N PRO A 13 2.43 0.61 3.91
CA PRO A 13 1.40 0.13 4.84
C PRO A 13 0.28 -0.64 4.15
N ASP A 14 -0.02 -0.35 2.87
CA ASP A 14 -1.02 -1.09 2.08
C ASP A 14 -0.56 -2.54 1.84
N ARG A 15 0.73 -2.76 1.58
CA ARG A 15 1.31 -4.09 1.47
C ARG A 15 1.23 -4.86 2.78
N ALA A 16 1.59 -4.22 3.90
CA ALA A 16 1.49 -4.83 5.23
C ALA A 16 0.04 -5.24 5.55
N ALA A 17 -0.93 -4.40 5.19
CA ALA A 17 -2.36 -4.71 5.38
C ALA A 17 -2.81 -5.93 4.54
N ILE A 18 -2.41 -6.04 3.27
CA ILE A 18 -2.72 -7.20 2.42
C ILE A 18 -2.01 -8.46 2.94
N GLN A 19 -0.77 -8.36 3.38
CA GLN A 19 -0.04 -9.48 3.98
C GLN A 19 -0.72 -9.99 5.26
N ALA A 20 -1.22 -9.09 6.12
CA ALA A 20 -2.00 -9.48 7.29
C ALA A 20 -3.32 -10.20 6.90
N ARG A 21 -3.99 -9.75 5.82
CA ARG A 21 -5.19 -10.44 5.29
C ARG A 21 -4.87 -11.83 4.77
N LEU A 22 -3.73 -12.01 4.11
CA LEU A 22 -3.25 -13.34 3.70
C LEU A 22 -3.06 -14.24 4.92
N GLY A 23 -2.36 -13.78 5.96
CA GLY A 23 -2.17 -14.53 7.20
C GLY A 23 -3.49 -14.93 7.87
N ALA A 24 -4.49 -14.04 7.85
CA ALA A 24 -5.84 -14.34 8.35
C ALA A 24 -6.57 -15.40 7.49
N ALA A 25 -6.44 -15.34 6.16
CA ALA A 25 -7.03 -16.34 5.27
C ALA A 25 -6.38 -17.72 5.44
N GLU A 26 -5.06 -17.78 5.56
CA GLU A 26 -4.32 -19.01 5.86
C GLU A 26 -4.70 -19.58 7.23
N ALA A 27 -4.91 -18.74 8.25
CA ALA A 27 -5.39 -19.17 9.56
C ALA A 27 -6.80 -19.80 9.47
N ARG A 28 -7.70 -19.22 8.67
CA ARG A 28 -9.03 -19.80 8.43
C ARG A 28 -8.93 -21.16 7.73
N ALA A 29 -8.04 -21.31 6.75
CA ALA A 29 -7.81 -22.59 6.10
C ALA A 29 -7.26 -23.64 7.07
N ARG A 30 -6.39 -23.24 8.03
CA ARG A 30 -5.95 -24.15 9.11
C ARG A 30 -7.10 -24.55 10.03
N ILE A 31 -7.97 -23.63 10.41
CA ILE A 31 -9.16 -23.90 11.23
C ILE A 31 -10.08 -24.91 10.52
N ALA A 32 -10.39 -24.67 9.24
CA ALA A 32 -11.22 -25.59 8.46
C ALA A 32 -10.61 -27.01 8.39
N ARG A 33 -9.30 -27.13 8.30
CA ARG A 33 -8.59 -28.43 8.36
C ARG A 33 -8.67 -29.07 9.74
N ALA A 34 -8.62 -28.27 10.81
CA ALA A 34 -8.71 -28.75 12.18
C ALA A 34 -10.08 -29.38 12.51
N ASP A 35 -11.14 -28.99 11.78
CA ASP A 35 -12.47 -29.62 11.93
C ASP A 35 -12.51 -31.10 11.51
N ARG A 36 -11.47 -31.61 10.88
CA ARG A 36 -11.26 -33.03 10.59
C ARG A 36 -10.70 -33.81 11.77
N LEU A 37 -10.22 -33.11 12.81
CA LEU A 37 -9.60 -33.72 13.98
C LEU A 37 -10.63 -33.87 15.13
N PRO A 38 -10.41 -34.81 16.07
CA PRO A 38 -11.18 -34.86 17.30
C PRO A 38 -11.03 -33.54 18.08
N GLN A 39 -12.15 -33.02 18.56
CA GLN A 39 -12.20 -31.82 19.38
C GLN A 39 -12.31 -32.17 20.84
N ALA A 40 -11.37 -31.72 21.65
CA ALA A 40 -11.41 -31.84 23.10
C ALA A 40 -11.94 -30.56 23.72
N SER A 41 -12.89 -30.67 24.65
CA SER A 41 -13.41 -29.54 25.41
C SER A 41 -13.26 -29.82 26.89
N LEU A 42 -12.90 -28.78 27.64
CA LEU A 42 -12.89 -28.77 29.10
C LEU A 42 -13.85 -27.69 29.57
N SER A 43 -14.81 -28.02 30.39
CA SER A 43 -15.70 -27.07 31.03
C SER A 43 -15.68 -27.28 32.56
N ALA A 44 -15.70 -26.18 33.30
CA ALA A 44 -15.82 -26.18 34.74
C ALA A 44 -16.90 -25.18 35.13
N GLY A 45 -17.78 -25.62 36.02
CA GLY A 45 -18.85 -24.81 36.55
C GLY A 45 -18.80 -24.76 38.08
N TYR A 46 -19.06 -23.61 38.66
CA TYR A 46 -19.29 -23.43 40.09
C TYR A 46 -20.62 -22.72 40.28
N SER A 47 -21.44 -23.23 41.15
CA SER A 47 -22.75 -22.66 41.45
C SER A 47 -22.95 -22.58 42.97
N TYR A 48 -23.32 -21.41 43.45
CA TYR A 48 -23.74 -21.16 44.84
C TYR A 48 -25.15 -20.61 44.81
N ALA A 49 -26.11 -21.38 45.30
CA ALA A 49 -27.55 -21.08 45.17
C ALA A 49 -28.37 -21.53 46.37
N ASN A 50 -29.51 -20.86 46.56
CA ASN A 50 -30.52 -21.18 47.59
C ASN A 50 -31.93 -21.12 46.96
N PRO A 51 -32.68 -22.21 46.86
CA PRO A 51 -32.22 -23.60 47.06
C PRO A 51 -31.28 -24.02 45.91
N ASN A 52 -30.29 -24.84 46.21
CA ASN A 52 -29.45 -25.43 45.16
C ASN A 52 -30.17 -26.62 44.53
N ARG A 53 -30.72 -26.45 43.31
CA ARG A 53 -31.51 -27.46 42.62
C ARG A 53 -30.73 -28.69 42.15
N ARG A 54 -29.39 -28.64 42.27
CA ARG A 54 -28.53 -29.78 41.96
C ARG A 54 -28.36 -30.75 43.09
N ILE A 55 -28.81 -30.38 44.32
CA ILE A 55 -28.72 -31.20 45.55
C ILE A 55 -30.12 -31.66 45.95
N LEU A 56 -30.32 -32.95 46.16
CA LEU A 56 -31.57 -33.55 46.64
C LEU A 56 -31.33 -34.22 48.00
N PRO A 57 -32.29 -34.07 48.98
CA PRO A 57 -33.52 -33.30 48.92
C PRO A 57 -33.27 -31.79 48.94
N TRP A 58 -34.21 -31.03 48.36
CA TRP A 58 -34.10 -29.57 48.34
C TRP A 58 -34.20 -29.00 49.75
N SER A 59 -33.22 -28.16 50.11
CA SER A 59 -33.22 -27.37 51.33
C SER A 59 -33.13 -25.92 50.98
N GLU A 60 -33.81 -25.05 51.73
CA GLU A 60 -33.69 -23.58 51.59
C GLU A 60 -32.43 -23.04 52.28
N GLU A 61 -31.29 -23.64 51.94
CA GLU A 61 -29.98 -23.28 52.41
C GLU A 61 -29.07 -22.93 51.25
N TRP A 62 -28.14 -21.99 51.49
CA TRP A 62 -27.10 -21.72 50.51
C TRP A 62 -26.12 -22.91 50.43
N ARG A 63 -26.03 -23.51 49.27
CA ARG A 63 -25.12 -24.64 49.05
C ARG A 63 -24.31 -24.43 47.77
N GLU A 64 -23.06 -24.86 47.85
CA GLU A 64 -22.16 -24.87 46.69
C GLU A 64 -22.18 -26.20 45.95
N THR A 65 -22.01 -26.12 44.66
CA THR A 65 -21.72 -27.29 43.82
C THR A 65 -20.72 -26.89 42.76
N TRP A 66 -19.85 -27.81 42.44
CA TRP A 66 -18.95 -27.63 41.31
C TRP A 66 -19.00 -28.87 40.41
N ASP A 67 -18.68 -28.65 39.14
CA ASP A 67 -18.54 -29.70 38.16
C ASP A 67 -17.36 -29.40 37.23
N ALA A 68 -16.69 -30.46 36.82
CA ALA A 68 -15.68 -30.38 35.77
C ALA A 68 -15.96 -31.50 34.77
N THR A 69 -16.06 -31.14 33.49
CA THR A 69 -16.39 -32.06 32.41
C THR A 69 -15.34 -31.99 31.33
N VAL A 70 -14.83 -33.16 30.95
CA VAL A 70 -13.97 -33.34 29.77
C VAL A 70 -14.83 -33.99 28.68
N GLY A 71 -14.98 -33.32 27.57
CA GLY A 71 -15.70 -33.82 26.40
C GLY A 71 -14.73 -34.10 25.24
N LEU A 72 -14.92 -35.19 24.52
CA LEU A 72 -14.23 -35.48 23.26
C LEU A 72 -15.30 -35.70 22.19
N SER A 73 -15.28 -34.90 21.13
CA SER A 73 -16.19 -35.04 20.00
C SER A 73 -15.43 -35.27 18.71
N PHE A 74 -15.87 -36.24 17.93
CA PHE A 74 -15.30 -36.53 16.62
C PHE A 74 -16.41 -36.79 15.61
N ARG A 75 -16.36 -36.04 14.50
CA ARG A 75 -17.36 -36.19 13.44
C ARG A 75 -16.89 -37.22 12.45
N VAL A 76 -17.51 -38.39 12.47
CA VAL A 76 -17.12 -39.51 11.62
C VAL A 76 -17.58 -39.30 10.17
N PHE A 77 -18.75 -38.69 9.98
CA PHE A 77 -19.33 -38.45 8.65
C PHE A 77 -20.19 -37.19 8.65
N ASP A 78 -20.03 -36.38 7.61
CA ASP A 78 -20.75 -35.09 7.45
C ASP A 78 -21.22 -34.82 6.00
N GLY A 79 -21.27 -35.85 5.17
CA GLY A 79 -21.67 -35.71 3.78
C GLY A 79 -20.71 -34.87 2.92
N GLY A 80 -19.42 -34.76 3.30
CA GLY A 80 -18.43 -34.04 2.56
C GLY A 80 -18.35 -32.51 2.88
N ARG A 81 -19.17 -32.06 3.84
CA ARG A 81 -19.23 -30.63 4.22
C ARG A 81 -17.89 -30.08 4.69
N THR A 82 -17.17 -30.79 5.53
CA THR A 82 -15.84 -30.40 6.01
C THR A 82 -14.82 -30.34 4.85
N SER A 83 -14.90 -31.31 3.91
CA SER A 83 -14.02 -31.29 2.73
C SER A 83 -14.25 -30.07 1.84
N ALA A 84 -15.53 -29.74 1.57
CA ALA A 84 -15.91 -28.56 0.81
C ALA A 84 -15.49 -27.25 1.52
N ALA A 85 -15.64 -27.18 2.86
CA ALA A 85 -15.19 -26.02 3.64
C ALA A 85 -13.67 -25.83 3.61
N VAL A 86 -12.90 -26.91 3.63
CA VAL A 86 -11.43 -26.88 3.49
C VAL A 86 -11.04 -26.39 2.11
N GLU A 87 -11.68 -26.90 1.05
CA GLU A 87 -11.43 -26.48 -0.32
C GLU A 87 -11.75 -25.01 -0.51
N GLN A 88 -12.91 -24.56 -0.06
CA GLN A 88 -13.33 -23.16 -0.08
C GLN A 88 -12.30 -22.25 0.63
N SER A 89 -11.91 -22.60 1.86
CA SER A 89 -10.97 -21.79 2.65
C SER A 89 -9.57 -21.78 2.04
N SER A 90 -9.15 -22.88 1.41
CA SER A 90 -7.87 -22.98 0.70
C SER A 90 -7.88 -22.11 -0.56
N ALA A 91 -8.98 -22.11 -1.33
CA ALA A 91 -9.13 -21.23 -2.49
C ALA A 91 -9.14 -19.73 -2.10
N GLN A 92 -9.76 -19.40 -0.95
CA GLN A 92 -9.72 -18.02 -0.42
C GLN A 92 -8.32 -17.60 0.00
N ALA A 93 -7.52 -18.49 0.60
CA ALA A 93 -6.13 -18.21 0.95
C ALA A 93 -5.26 -18.02 -0.31
N GLU A 94 -5.47 -18.84 -1.34
CA GLU A 94 -4.80 -18.69 -2.62
C GLU A 94 -5.17 -17.38 -3.32
N ALA A 95 -6.44 -17.00 -3.33
CA ALA A 95 -6.88 -15.71 -3.86
C ALA A 95 -6.22 -14.52 -3.12
N ALA A 96 -6.09 -14.62 -1.77
CA ALA A 96 -5.39 -13.61 -0.98
C ALA A 96 -3.89 -13.53 -1.31
N ARG A 97 -3.24 -14.68 -1.58
CA ARG A 97 -1.84 -14.74 -2.02
C ARG A 97 -1.64 -14.07 -3.38
N LEU A 98 -2.50 -14.38 -4.35
CA LEU A 98 -2.44 -13.78 -5.67
C LEU A 98 -2.69 -12.26 -5.63
N ASN A 99 -3.56 -11.78 -4.73
CA ASN A 99 -3.77 -10.35 -4.51
C ASN A 99 -2.50 -9.65 -3.96
N LEU A 100 -1.74 -10.32 -3.08
CA LEU A 100 -0.47 -9.78 -2.60
C LEU A 100 0.57 -9.71 -3.73
N GLU A 101 0.68 -10.76 -4.54
CA GLU A 101 1.60 -10.79 -5.68
C GLU A 101 1.25 -9.71 -6.74
N ASP A 102 -0.04 -9.47 -6.97
CA ASP A 102 -0.50 -8.43 -7.88
C ASP A 102 -0.16 -7.03 -7.34
N LEU A 103 -0.37 -6.81 -6.02
CA LEU A 103 0.04 -5.58 -5.38
C LEU A 103 1.56 -5.36 -5.48
N ASP A 104 2.38 -6.38 -5.23
CA ASP A 104 3.84 -6.29 -5.31
C ASP A 104 4.29 -5.88 -6.73
N ARG A 105 3.68 -6.45 -7.77
CA ARG A 105 3.93 -6.05 -9.17
C ARG A 105 3.50 -4.61 -9.48
N ARG A 106 2.37 -4.17 -8.93
CA ARG A 106 1.90 -2.78 -9.07
C ARG A 106 2.84 -1.80 -8.40
N ILE A 107 3.34 -2.12 -7.22
CA ILE A 107 4.34 -1.30 -6.51
C ILE A 107 5.62 -1.18 -7.33
N GLU A 108 6.14 -2.28 -7.86
CA GLU A 108 7.33 -2.28 -8.72
C GLU A 108 7.14 -1.39 -9.96
N PHE A 109 6.00 -1.53 -10.63
CA PHE A 109 5.65 -0.70 -11.78
C PHE A 109 5.53 0.78 -11.40
N GLU A 110 4.83 1.09 -10.30
CA GLU A 110 4.63 2.46 -9.83
C GLU A 110 5.96 3.14 -9.52
N VAL A 111 6.81 2.51 -8.71
CA VAL A 111 8.13 3.05 -8.33
C VAL A 111 9.01 3.27 -9.56
N THR A 112 9.04 2.29 -10.48
CA THR A 112 9.82 2.40 -11.72
C THR A 112 9.34 3.56 -12.58
N ARG A 113 8.03 3.70 -12.76
CA ARG A 113 7.41 4.79 -13.50
C ARG A 113 7.74 6.14 -12.87
N ARG A 114 7.56 6.31 -11.55
CA ARG A 114 7.87 7.57 -10.86
C ARG A 114 9.34 7.95 -10.93
N LEU A 115 10.24 6.97 -10.93
CA LEU A 115 11.66 7.21 -11.14
C LEU A 115 11.96 7.72 -12.56
N LEU A 116 11.31 7.16 -13.56
CA LEU A 116 11.45 7.63 -14.95
C LEU A 116 10.86 9.03 -15.13
N ASP A 117 9.69 9.31 -14.56
CA ASP A 117 9.06 10.63 -14.56
C ASP A 117 10.01 11.67 -13.96
N LEU A 118 10.67 11.37 -12.83
CA LEU A 118 11.63 12.25 -12.20
C LEU A 118 12.88 12.49 -13.09
N ARG A 119 13.39 11.46 -13.74
CA ARG A 119 14.53 11.58 -14.66
C ARG A 119 14.19 12.47 -15.85
N THR A 120 13.01 12.27 -16.45
CA THR A 120 12.52 13.08 -17.56
C THR A 120 12.34 14.53 -17.14
N ALA A 121 11.73 14.79 -15.98
CA ALA A 121 11.56 16.14 -15.46
C ALA A 121 12.91 16.80 -15.13
N SER A 122 13.90 16.06 -14.66
CA SER A 122 15.26 16.58 -14.42
C SER A 122 15.95 16.97 -15.72
N ALA A 123 15.87 16.13 -16.75
CA ALA A 123 16.43 16.46 -18.06
C ALA A 123 15.74 17.69 -18.70
N ALA A 124 14.43 17.86 -18.49
CA ALA A 124 13.72 19.04 -18.95
C ALA A 124 14.21 20.33 -18.28
N VAL A 125 14.62 20.28 -17.00
CA VAL A 125 15.24 21.42 -16.32
C VAL A 125 16.57 21.79 -16.96
N ASP A 126 17.45 20.81 -17.24
CA ASP A 126 18.75 21.04 -17.87
C ASP A 126 18.60 21.69 -19.25
N VAL A 127 17.62 21.24 -20.05
CA VAL A 127 17.30 21.84 -21.36
C VAL A 127 16.78 23.26 -21.19
N ALA A 128 15.86 23.49 -20.26
CA ALA A 128 15.30 24.81 -20.01
C ALA A 128 16.35 25.81 -19.51
N GLU A 129 17.33 25.39 -18.70
CA GLU A 129 18.45 26.21 -18.25
C GLU A 129 19.40 26.58 -19.40
N THR A 130 19.68 25.62 -20.27
CA THR A 130 20.47 25.87 -21.49
C THR A 130 19.79 26.88 -22.43
N SER A 131 18.46 26.68 -22.64
CA SER A 131 17.65 27.59 -23.48
C SER A 131 17.62 29.02 -22.90
N LEU A 132 17.45 29.14 -21.58
CA LEU A 132 17.48 30.43 -20.91
C LEU A 132 18.86 31.13 -21.04
N GLY A 133 19.94 30.36 -20.95
CA GLY A 133 21.29 30.85 -21.19
C GLY A 133 21.46 31.45 -22.60
N SER A 134 20.99 30.71 -23.60
CA SER A 134 21.00 31.15 -25.00
C SER A 134 20.14 32.39 -25.24
N ALA A 135 18.95 32.45 -24.64
CA ALA A 135 18.06 33.60 -24.76
C ALA A 135 18.64 34.87 -24.11
N ARG A 136 19.32 34.72 -22.96
CA ARG A 136 20.02 35.84 -22.31
C ARG A 136 21.11 36.42 -23.19
N GLU A 137 21.91 35.55 -23.81
CA GLU A 137 23.00 36.00 -24.70
C GLU A 137 22.44 36.65 -25.98
N ASN A 138 21.37 36.05 -26.57
CA ASN A 138 20.70 36.63 -27.73
C ASN A 138 20.14 38.02 -27.42
N ARG A 139 19.51 38.22 -26.29
CA ARG A 139 19.01 39.54 -25.83
C ARG A 139 20.16 40.50 -25.61
N ARG A 140 21.30 40.07 -25.05
CA ARG A 140 22.47 40.90 -24.88
C ARG A 140 23.00 41.42 -26.25
N VAL A 141 23.19 40.51 -27.21
CA VAL A 141 23.64 40.84 -28.57
C VAL A 141 22.64 41.77 -29.29
N ALA A 142 21.32 41.49 -29.18
CA ALA A 142 20.29 42.35 -29.75
C ALA A 142 20.33 43.77 -29.15
N SER A 143 20.50 43.90 -27.82
CA SER A 143 20.64 45.18 -27.14
C SER A 143 21.85 45.99 -27.65
N ASP A 144 23.01 45.32 -27.83
CA ASP A 144 24.22 45.96 -28.30
C ASP A 144 24.05 46.44 -29.76
N ARG A 145 23.44 45.63 -30.64
CA ARG A 145 23.14 45.98 -32.03
C ARG A 145 22.15 47.14 -32.15
N TYR A 146 21.10 47.13 -31.29
CA TYR A 146 20.12 48.22 -31.26
C TYR A 146 20.79 49.56 -30.87
N ARG A 147 21.64 49.56 -29.84
CA ARG A 147 22.40 50.74 -29.43
C ARG A 147 23.31 51.26 -30.52
N ALA A 148 23.82 50.36 -31.37
CA ALA A 148 24.65 50.74 -32.54
C ALA A 148 23.79 51.15 -33.76
N GLY A 149 22.44 51.16 -33.67
CA GLY A 149 21.54 51.49 -34.75
C GLY A 149 21.45 50.45 -35.88
N LEU A 150 21.89 49.21 -35.60
CA LEU A 150 21.98 48.14 -36.60
C LEU A 150 20.71 47.29 -36.73
N ILE A 151 19.80 47.38 -35.76
CA ILE A 151 18.53 46.66 -35.77
C ILE A 151 17.37 47.55 -35.33
N PRO A 152 16.11 47.26 -35.75
CA PRO A 152 14.94 47.98 -35.29
C PRO A 152 14.54 47.56 -33.85
N SER A 153 13.74 48.44 -33.22
CA SER A 153 13.24 48.17 -31.86
C SER A 153 12.36 46.91 -31.76
N SER A 154 11.70 46.51 -32.83
CA SER A 154 10.90 45.28 -32.90
C SER A 154 11.75 44.02 -32.64
N GLU A 155 12.94 43.93 -33.22
CA GLU A 155 13.86 42.81 -33.06
C GLU A 155 14.41 42.74 -31.62
N LEU A 156 14.66 43.87 -30.97
CA LEU A 156 15.01 43.93 -29.55
C LEU A 156 13.84 43.41 -28.69
N LEU A 157 12.63 43.89 -28.97
CA LEU A 157 11.41 43.45 -28.24
C LEU A 157 11.15 41.93 -28.41
N ASP A 158 11.36 41.38 -29.61
CA ASP A 158 11.26 39.94 -29.85
C ASP A 158 12.24 39.12 -28.99
N SER A 159 13.47 39.65 -28.84
CA SER A 159 14.48 39.02 -27.96
C SER A 159 14.11 39.09 -26.48
N GLU A 160 13.47 40.19 -26.03
CA GLU A 160 12.93 40.30 -24.65
C GLU A 160 11.78 39.33 -24.41
N VAL A 161 10.84 39.21 -25.36
CA VAL A 161 9.74 38.24 -25.30
C VAL A 161 10.27 36.81 -25.26
N ALA A 162 11.28 36.47 -26.08
CA ALA A 162 11.92 35.18 -26.07
C ALA A 162 12.59 34.87 -24.72
N LEU A 163 13.25 35.84 -24.10
CA LEU A 163 13.86 35.70 -22.77
C LEU A 163 12.79 35.46 -21.69
N LEU A 164 11.69 36.19 -21.70
CA LEU A 164 10.60 36.02 -20.77
C LEU A 164 9.98 34.62 -20.90
N ARG A 165 9.74 34.16 -22.13
CA ARG A 165 9.19 32.84 -22.43
C ARG A 165 10.09 31.73 -21.89
N THR A 166 11.39 31.76 -22.19
CA THR A 166 12.32 30.75 -21.68
C THR A 166 12.45 30.78 -20.15
N GLY A 167 12.31 31.97 -19.54
CA GLY A 167 12.26 32.14 -18.09
C GLY A 167 11.03 31.44 -17.46
N LEU A 168 9.87 31.54 -18.10
CA LEU A 168 8.66 30.83 -17.67
C LEU A 168 8.78 29.32 -17.86
N GLU A 169 9.30 28.88 -19.02
CA GLU A 169 9.53 27.44 -19.31
C GLU A 169 10.48 26.80 -18.26
N ARG A 170 11.53 27.51 -17.84
CA ARG A 170 12.41 27.05 -16.76
C ARG A 170 11.66 26.93 -15.42
N THR A 171 10.82 27.90 -15.10
CA THR A 171 10.05 27.89 -13.85
C THR A 171 9.07 26.71 -13.82
N GLU A 172 8.41 26.45 -14.95
CA GLU A 172 7.51 25.30 -15.11
C GLU A 172 8.27 23.97 -14.98
N ALA A 173 9.42 23.84 -15.66
CA ALA A 173 10.24 22.64 -15.57
C ALA A 173 10.70 22.35 -14.12
N LEU A 174 11.09 23.37 -13.37
CA LEU A 174 11.44 23.24 -11.94
C LEU A 174 10.25 22.82 -11.08
N ALA A 175 9.06 23.35 -11.35
CA ALA A 175 7.84 22.94 -10.63
C ALA A 175 7.49 21.48 -10.91
N LEU A 176 7.54 21.05 -12.18
CA LEU A 176 7.31 19.67 -12.57
C LEU A 176 8.33 18.70 -11.96
N GLN A 177 9.61 19.08 -11.91
CA GLN A 177 10.64 18.28 -11.25
C GLN A 177 10.34 18.08 -9.73
N ARG A 178 9.92 19.15 -9.04
CA ARG A 178 9.55 19.07 -7.62
C ARG A 178 8.34 18.16 -7.40
N LEU A 179 7.33 18.26 -8.27
CA LEU A 179 6.16 17.39 -8.24
C LEU A 179 6.52 15.90 -8.48
N ALA A 180 7.38 15.64 -9.47
CA ALA A 180 7.85 14.29 -9.75
C ALA A 180 8.66 13.70 -8.57
N ARG A 181 9.50 14.52 -7.92
CA ARG A 181 10.22 14.10 -6.71
C ARG A 181 9.26 13.75 -5.56
N ALA A 182 8.27 14.61 -5.30
CA ALA A 182 7.27 14.35 -4.26
C ALA A 182 6.43 13.10 -4.57
N ALA A 183 6.08 12.89 -5.85
CA ALA A 183 5.36 11.69 -6.30
C ALA A 183 6.18 10.40 -6.11
N LEU A 184 7.49 10.45 -6.39
CA LEU A 184 8.39 9.32 -6.12
C LEU A 184 8.49 9.04 -4.62
N HIS A 185 8.68 10.06 -3.79
CA HIS A 185 8.76 9.89 -2.34
C HIS A 185 7.49 9.28 -1.74
N ARG A 186 6.32 9.62 -2.31
CA ARG A 186 5.03 9.04 -1.88
C ARG A 186 4.87 7.57 -2.32
N ALA A 187 5.57 7.15 -3.38
CA ALA A 187 5.50 5.78 -3.89
C ALA A 187 6.40 4.80 -3.11
N LEU A 188 7.35 5.34 -2.34
CA LEU A 188 8.24 4.59 -1.44
C LEU A 188 7.60 4.35 -0.08
#